data_667851fa773004ea31c50e9205b7939a
#
_entry.id   667851fa773004ea31c50e9205b7939a
#
_cell.length_a   1.000
_cell.length_b   1.000
_cell.length_c   1.000
_cell.angle_alpha   90.00
_cell.angle_beta   90.00
_cell.angle_gamma   90.00
#
_symmetry.space_group_name_H-M   'P 1'
#
loop_
_entity.id
_entity.type
_entity.pdbx_description
1 polymer ?
#
loop_
_entity_poly.entity_id
_entity_poly.type
_entity_poly.pdbx_seq_one_letter_code
_entity_poly.pdbx_strand_id
1 'polypeptide(L)'
;MKIDRGHLNEILETILTVPTAPFHEYHVSETIIRLLASCNSVRIEQDGFGNIIARYGDGVVEPGWIFGAHMDHPGFVELPDASAYEPTPARVRDRFTFLGGVPESYLEKNFPIKEFGRFAMWDLPAFEVRQSKIWSRACDDLVGCATIVALLLALDRNGIDYPCAALFTRAEEVGFVGATTIAKMWPFRSDACFVSIETSVAVDRAKMGDGPMCRVGDRLSIFDHTATAAILEAGNRHSIKTQRALLDRGACEASGLQAYGVRTAGISIPLGNYHNCGAEDLISPEFIDISDVEGLFDLMMATLEEFPNGPMDCSTDLRKRFDSGFDTHLPFIKGTKDMFLSPKA
;
A
#
# COMPACT_ATOMS: atom_id res chain seq x y z
N MET A 1 2.81 9.91 -18.68
CA MET A 1 4.29 10.00 -18.68
C MET A 1 4.81 8.59 -18.47
N LYS A 2 5.82 8.11 -19.21
CA LYS A 2 6.42 6.80 -18.91
C LYS A 2 7.53 6.99 -17.88
N ILE A 3 7.53 6.13 -16.88
CA ILE A 3 8.59 6.09 -15.87
C ILE A 3 9.96 5.86 -16.53
N ASP A 4 10.99 6.53 -16.04
CA ASP A 4 12.36 6.11 -16.28
C ASP A 4 12.64 4.86 -15.44
N ARG A 5 12.59 3.69 -16.09
CA ARG A 5 12.76 2.37 -15.44
C ARG A 5 14.10 2.24 -14.72
N GLY A 6 15.15 2.85 -15.26
CA GLY A 6 16.46 2.84 -14.63
C GLY A 6 16.41 3.52 -13.27
N HIS A 7 15.78 4.68 -13.21
CA HIS A 7 15.66 5.45 -11.97
C HIS A 7 14.74 4.78 -10.93
N LEU A 8 13.64 4.16 -11.35
CA LEU A 8 12.80 3.37 -10.43
C LEU A 8 13.59 2.22 -9.81
N ASN A 9 14.35 1.47 -10.61
CA ASN A 9 15.17 0.36 -10.11
C ASN A 9 16.25 0.83 -9.13
N GLU A 10 16.89 1.98 -9.38
CA GLU A 10 17.87 2.57 -8.45
C GLU A 10 17.23 2.92 -7.09
N ILE A 11 16.01 3.47 -7.10
CA ILE A 11 15.29 3.80 -5.87
C ILE A 11 14.87 2.52 -5.14
N LEU A 12 14.35 1.53 -5.86
CA LEU A 12 14.00 0.22 -5.31
C LEU A 12 15.23 -0.42 -4.64
N GLU A 13 16.36 -0.52 -5.33
CA GLU A 13 17.58 -1.06 -4.77
C GLU A 13 18.04 -0.28 -3.53
N THR A 14 17.98 1.05 -3.59
CA THR A 14 18.39 1.92 -2.49
C THR A 14 17.56 1.69 -1.22
N ILE A 15 16.23 1.54 -1.35
CA ILE A 15 15.33 1.39 -0.20
C ILE A 15 15.26 -0.07 0.27
N LEU A 16 15.17 -1.05 -0.63
CA LEU A 16 15.04 -2.46 -0.25
C LEU A 16 16.33 -3.02 0.40
N THR A 17 17.49 -2.43 0.15
CA THR A 17 18.74 -2.84 0.80
C THR A 17 18.86 -2.40 2.26
N VAL A 18 18.02 -1.43 2.66
CA VAL A 18 18.05 -0.87 4.02
C VAL A 18 17.40 -1.86 5.01
N PRO A 19 18.03 -2.11 6.17
CA PRO A 19 17.43 -2.98 7.18
C PRO A 19 16.31 -2.27 7.95
N THR A 20 15.29 -3.04 8.33
CA THR A 20 14.14 -2.53 9.11
C THR A 20 13.51 -3.64 9.96
N ALA A 21 12.77 -3.23 10.98
CA ALA A 21 11.87 -4.08 11.77
C ALA A 21 10.87 -3.17 12.49
N PRO A 22 9.77 -3.69 13.06
CA PRO A 22 8.86 -2.90 13.88
C PRO A 22 9.60 -2.12 14.97
N PHE A 23 9.30 -0.82 15.10
CA PHE A 23 9.94 0.14 16.01
C PHE A 23 11.40 0.51 15.67
N HIS A 24 12.00 -0.06 14.63
CA HIS A 24 13.39 0.17 14.21
C HIS A 24 13.49 0.61 12.74
N GLU A 25 12.55 1.41 12.28
CA GLU A 25 12.43 1.91 10.89
C GLU A 25 13.37 3.10 10.58
N TYR A 26 14.20 3.53 11.53
CA TYR A 26 15.01 4.74 11.41
C TYR A 26 15.94 4.76 10.19
N HIS A 27 16.48 3.63 9.77
CA HIS A 27 17.33 3.56 8.56
C HIS A 27 16.52 3.80 7.28
N VAL A 28 15.30 3.26 7.20
CA VAL A 28 14.38 3.50 6.08
C VAL A 28 13.95 4.96 6.07
N SER A 29 13.55 5.48 7.25
CA SER A 29 13.18 6.88 7.44
C SER A 29 14.26 7.84 6.96
N GLU A 30 15.52 7.67 7.41
CA GLU A 30 16.67 8.48 6.99
C GLU A 30 16.91 8.40 5.48
N THR A 31 16.72 7.21 4.88
CA THR A 31 16.92 7.00 3.45
C THR A 31 15.85 7.71 2.63
N ILE A 32 14.57 7.62 3.03
CA ILE A 32 13.46 8.34 2.39
C ILE A 32 13.69 9.85 2.47
N ILE A 33 13.99 10.39 3.66
CA ILE A 33 14.25 11.82 3.85
C ILE A 33 15.41 12.28 2.98
N ARG A 34 16.50 11.54 2.92
CA ARG A 34 17.68 11.85 2.10
C ARG A 34 17.35 11.88 0.60
N LEU A 35 16.56 10.91 0.11
CA LEU A 35 16.16 10.86 -1.31
C LEU A 35 15.26 12.04 -1.67
N LEU A 36 14.32 12.39 -0.82
CA LEU A 36 13.38 13.49 -1.05
C LEU A 36 13.97 14.88 -0.76
N ALA A 37 15.11 14.97 -0.03
CA ALA A 37 15.75 16.24 0.27
C ALA A 37 16.23 17.02 -0.98
N SER A 38 16.36 16.36 -2.13
CA SER A 38 16.70 17.00 -3.41
C SER A 38 15.50 17.63 -4.13
N CYS A 39 14.28 17.36 -3.68
CA CYS A 39 13.05 17.89 -4.28
C CYS A 39 12.79 19.32 -3.80
N ASN A 40 12.52 20.23 -4.74
CA ASN A 40 12.19 21.62 -4.40
C ASN A 40 10.73 21.79 -3.97
N SER A 41 9.85 20.92 -4.47
CA SER A 41 8.40 21.01 -4.26
C SER A 41 7.88 20.04 -3.19
N VAL A 42 8.78 19.36 -2.45
CA VAL A 42 8.42 18.46 -1.35
C VAL A 42 8.75 19.08 -0.01
N ARG A 43 7.75 19.15 0.87
CA ARG A 43 7.93 19.52 2.28
C ARG A 43 7.80 18.26 3.13
N ILE A 44 8.81 17.98 3.94
CA ILE A 44 8.89 16.79 4.79
C ILE A 44 8.69 17.20 6.24
N GLU A 45 7.81 16.50 6.93
CA GLU A 45 7.54 16.63 8.35
C GLU A 45 7.60 15.25 8.99
N GLN A 46 8.03 15.17 10.23
CA GLN A 46 7.85 13.98 11.07
C GLN A 46 6.88 14.31 12.20
N ASP A 47 5.93 13.41 12.45
CA ASP A 47 5.05 13.55 13.59
C ASP A 47 5.75 13.19 14.92
N GLY A 48 5.05 13.35 16.05
CA GLY A 48 5.60 13.03 17.36
C GLY A 48 5.90 11.54 17.61
N PHE A 49 5.58 10.68 16.65
CA PHE A 49 5.78 9.22 16.70
C PHE A 49 6.80 8.72 15.67
N GLY A 50 7.28 9.62 14.80
CA GLY A 50 8.28 9.33 13.78
C GLY A 50 7.72 8.85 12.44
N ASN A 51 6.40 8.94 12.20
CA ASN A 51 5.85 8.80 10.86
C ASN A 51 6.32 9.98 10.00
N ILE A 52 6.52 9.76 8.70
CA ILE A 52 6.93 10.82 7.77
C ILE A 52 5.72 11.27 6.96
N ILE A 53 5.51 12.57 6.90
CA ILE A 53 4.54 13.22 6.03
C ILE A 53 5.32 14.03 5.00
N ALA A 54 5.23 13.67 3.72
CA ALA A 54 5.84 14.40 2.62
C ALA A 54 4.76 14.99 1.72
N ARG A 55 4.62 16.33 1.74
CA ARG A 55 3.62 17.06 0.94
C ARG A 55 4.27 17.58 -0.33
N TYR A 56 3.73 17.20 -1.48
CA TYR A 56 4.15 17.69 -2.79
C TYR A 56 3.22 18.80 -3.28
N GLY A 57 3.80 19.85 -3.84
CA GLY A 57 3.12 21.01 -4.41
C GLY A 57 3.56 22.34 -3.78
N ASP A 58 2.97 23.42 -4.23
CA ASP A 58 3.29 24.79 -3.77
C ASP A 58 2.78 25.11 -2.34
N GLY A 59 1.95 24.24 -1.78
CA GLY A 59 1.34 24.41 -0.47
C GLY A 59 0.12 25.31 -0.42
N VAL A 60 -0.37 25.76 -1.57
CA VAL A 60 -1.61 26.53 -1.69
C VAL A 60 -2.81 25.59 -1.76
N VAL A 61 -2.67 24.47 -2.49
CA VAL A 61 -3.71 23.46 -2.65
C VAL A 61 -3.46 22.31 -1.69
N GLU A 62 -4.44 22.01 -0.83
CA GLU A 62 -4.39 20.87 0.05
C GLU A 62 -4.55 19.55 -0.76
N PRO A 63 -3.71 18.53 -0.52
CA PRO A 63 -3.74 17.29 -1.27
C PRO A 63 -5.06 16.53 -1.09
N GLY A 64 -5.60 16.02 -2.20
CA GLY A 64 -6.78 15.17 -2.21
C GLY A 64 -6.46 13.68 -2.17
N TRP A 65 -5.22 13.31 -2.53
CA TRP A 65 -4.69 11.96 -2.49
C TRP A 65 -3.47 11.89 -1.58
N ILE A 66 -3.49 10.94 -0.67
CA ILE A 66 -2.39 10.63 0.24
C ILE A 66 -2.00 9.18 0.01
N PHE A 67 -0.85 8.93 -0.60
CA PHE A 67 -0.32 7.58 -0.79
C PHE A 67 0.49 7.18 0.43
N GLY A 68 0.15 6.06 1.05
CA GLY A 68 0.81 5.59 2.26
C GLY A 68 1.40 4.21 2.10
N ALA A 69 2.55 3.97 2.75
CA ALA A 69 3.26 2.70 2.83
C ALA A 69 3.97 2.60 4.17
N HIS A 70 4.10 1.39 4.71
CA HIS A 70 4.79 1.21 5.98
C HIS A 70 6.28 0.96 5.80
N MET A 71 7.07 1.40 6.79
CA MET A 71 8.53 1.34 6.77
C MET A 71 9.10 0.12 7.49
N ASP A 72 8.29 -0.61 8.25
CA ASP A 72 8.71 -1.82 8.95
C ASP A 72 8.49 -3.09 8.11
N HIS A 73 9.00 -4.19 8.62
CA HIS A 73 8.82 -5.54 8.09
C HIS A 73 8.97 -6.51 9.28
N PRO A 74 8.32 -7.68 9.29
CA PRO A 74 8.48 -8.64 10.37
C PRO A 74 9.95 -8.93 10.70
N GLY A 75 10.31 -8.87 11.96
CA GLY A 75 11.71 -9.01 12.37
C GLY A 75 11.92 -9.23 13.86
N PHE A 76 13.15 -9.38 14.22
CA PHE A 76 13.62 -9.62 15.59
C PHE A 76 14.02 -8.31 16.24
N VAL A 77 13.41 -7.95 17.37
CA VAL A 77 13.65 -6.68 18.05
C VAL A 77 14.04 -6.87 19.50
N GLU A 78 14.92 -6.00 19.99
CA GLU A 78 15.24 -5.89 21.41
C GLU A 78 14.20 -4.95 22.05
N LEU A 79 13.26 -5.51 22.80
CA LEU A 79 12.21 -4.73 23.46
C LEU A 79 12.76 -3.97 24.66
N PRO A 80 12.48 -2.66 24.79
CA PRO A 80 12.96 -1.86 25.93
C PRO A 80 12.38 -2.33 27.28
N ASP A 81 11.14 -2.78 27.25
CA ASP A 81 10.44 -3.37 28.39
C ASP A 81 9.60 -4.55 27.90
N ALA A 82 10.09 -5.76 28.15
CA ALA A 82 9.40 -6.99 27.77
C ALA A 82 8.25 -7.35 28.73
N SER A 83 8.07 -6.63 29.85
CA SER A 83 7.05 -6.97 30.86
C SER A 83 5.60 -6.85 30.37
N ALA A 84 5.38 -6.03 29.34
CA ALA A 84 4.07 -5.85 28.71
C ALA A 84 3.81 -6.83 27.55
N TYR A 85 4.76 -7.66 27.19
CA TYR A 85 4.68 -8.59 26.08
C TYR A 85 5.19 -9.98 26.48
N GLU A 86 4.31 -10.96 26.50
CA GLU A 86 4.66 -12.36 26.80
C GLU A 86 4.78 -13.16 25.48
N PRO A 87 5.97 -13.21 24.85
CA PRO A 87 6.17 -13.95 23.62
C PRO A 87 6.17 -15.46 23.89
N THR A 88 5.73 -16.24 22.90
CA THR A 88 5.95 -17.69 22.93
C THR A 88 7.47 -18.00 22.79
N PRO A 89 7.93 -19.15 23.30
CA PRO A 89 9.36 -19.53 23.18
C PRO A 89 9.88 -19.49 21.75
N ALA A 90 9.06 -19.87 20.76
CA ALA A 90 9.45 -19.85 19.35
C ALA A 90 9.77 -18.44 18.82
N ARG A 91 9.22 -17.39 19.45
CA ARG A 91 9.46 -15.99 19.09
C ARG A 91 10.72 -15.39 19.71
N VAL A 92 11.32 -16.07 20.69
CA VAL A 92 12.50 -15.56 21.39
C VAL A 92 13.78 -16.18 20.82
N ARG A 93 14.73 -15.32 20.43
CA ARG A 93 16.06 -15.73 20.00
C ARG A 93 17.11 -14.81 20.64
N ASP A 94 17.88 -15.35 21.59
CA ASP A 94 18.82 -14.60 22.41
C ASP A 94 18.13 -13.41 23.11
N ARG A 95 18.58 -12.17 22.81
CA ARG A 95 17.98 -10.92 23.34
C ARG A 95 16.82 -10.38 22.51
N PHE A 96 16.52 -11.02 21.41
CA PHE A 96 15.50 -10.54 20.48
C PHE A 96 14.18 -11.28 20.62
N THR A 97 13.11 -10.55 20.39
CA THR A 97 11.76 -11.09 20.22
C THR A 97 11.29 -10.85 18.79
N PHE A 98 10.79 -11.89 18.12
CA PHE A 98 10.22 -11.75 16.77
C PHE A 98 8.86 -11.06 16.83
N LEU A 99 8.68 -10.00 16.07
CA LEU A 99 7.43 -9.27 15.89
C LEU A 99 6.97 -9.37 14.43
N GLY A 100 5.64 -9.50 14.23
CA GLY A 100 4.99 -9.62 12.93
C GLY A 100 4.21 -10.91 12.75
N GLY A 101 3.45 -10.97 11.68
CA GLY A 101 2.46 -12.01 11.37
C GLY A 101 3.06 -13.26 10.72
N VAL A 102 3.98 -13.97 11.36
CA VAL A 102 4.60 -15.21 10.87
C VAL A 102 4.12 -16.41 11.68
N PRO A 103 3.73 -17.55 11.03
CA PRO A 103 3.40 -18.77 11.72
C PRO A 103 4.58 -19.33 12.54
N GLU A 104 4.31 -19.91 13.71
CA GLU A 104 5.36 -20.43 14.61
C GLU A 104 6.22 -21.53 13.97
N SER A 105 5.64 -22.34 13.06
CA SER A 105 6.38 -23.38 12.33
C SER A 105 7.60 -22.85 11.58
N TYR A 106 7.57 -21.58 11.13
CA TYR A 106 8.71 -20.92 10.50
C TYR A 106 9.72 -20.42 11.54
N LEU A 107 9.25 -19.96 12.71
CA LEU A 107 10.09 -19.43 13.79
C LEU A 107 10.89 -20.54 14.51
N GLU A 108 10.34 -21.74 14.55
CA GLU A 108 11.02 -22.93 15.10
C GLU A 108 12.22 -23.38 14.27
N LYS A 109 12.30 -22.94 13.01
CA LYS A 109 13.44 -23.23 12.14
C LYS A 109 14.65 -22.38 12.59
N ASN A 110 15.78 -23.01 12.79
CA ASN A 110 17.02 -22.31 13.12
C ASN A 110 17.67 -21.67 11.90
N PHE A 111 16.92 -20.80 11.20
CA PHE A 111 17.46 -20.05 10.05
C PHE A 111 18.33 -18.89 10.55
N PRO A 112 19.46 -18.60 9.90
CA PRO A 112 20.36 -17.52 10.31
C PRO A 112 19.65 -16.16 10.34
N ILE A 113 20.03 -15.34 11.32
CA ILE A 113 19.64 -13.93 11.41
C ILE A 113 20.86 -13.05 11.27
N LYS A 114 20.66 -11.87 10.70
CA LYS A 114 21.67 -10.81 10.61
C LYS A 114 21.29 -9.67 11.53
N GLU A 115 22.18 -9.34 12.45
CA GLU A 115 21.96 -8.28 13.44
C GLU A 115 22.29 -6.90 12.88
N PHE A 116 21.50 -5.90 13.29
CA PHE A 116 21.62 -4.48 12.98
C PHE A 116 21.51 -3.63 14.26
N GLY A 117 22.33 -3.93 15.24
CA GLY A 117 22.31 -3.29 16.55
C GLY A 117 21.22 -3.84 17.44
N ARG A 118 20.12 -3.09 17.65
CA ARG A 118 19.01 -3.47 18.53
C ARG A 118 17.91 -4.27 17.86
N PHE A 119 18.10 -4.67 16.61
CA PHE A 119 17.19 -5.53 15.87
C PHE A 119 17.96 -6.46 14.93
N ALA A 120 17.28 -7.46 14.40
CA ALA A 120 17.81 -8.37 13.41
C ALA A 120 16.70 -8.76 12.40
N MET A 121 17.13 -9.17 11.23
CA MET A 121 16.27 -9.74 10.18
C MET A 121 16.78 -11.14 9.81
N TRP A 122 15.97 -11.93 9.12
CA TRP A 122 16.47 -13.13 8.47
C TRP A 122 17.68 -12.79 7.58
N ASP A 123 18.74 -13.61 7.63
CA ASP A 123 19.93 -13.42 6.78
C ASP A 123 19.61 -13.85 5.34
N LEU A 124 18.80 -13.05 4.70
CA LEU A 124 18.32 -13.21 3.32
C LEU A 124 18.91 -12.10 2.44
N PRO A 125 18.95 -12.30 1.10
CA PRO A 125 19.34 -11.27 0.16
C PRO A 125 18.52 -9.99 0.36
N ALA A 126 19.22 -8.86 0.42
CA ALA A 126 18.58 -7.57 0.59
C ALA A 126 17.88 -7.09 -0.72
N PHE A 127 18.53 -7.34 -1.85
CA PHE A 127 18.01 -7.02 -3.18
C PHE A 127 18.71 -7.88 -4.23
N GLU A 128 17.92 -8.59 -5.03
CA GLU A 128 18.42 -9.33 -6.18
C GLU A 128 17.40 -9.27 -7.31
N VAL A 129 17.87 -9.04 -8.53
CA VAL A 129 17.04 -9.13 -9.73
C VAL A 129 17.30 -10.47 -10.42
N ARG A 130 16.25 -11.28 -10.57
CA ARG A 130 16.29 -12.57 -11.27
C ARG A 130 15.17 -12.59 -12.32
N GLN A 131 15.53 -12.54 -13.59
CA GLN A 131 14.59 -12.41 -14.71
C GLN A 131 13.72 -11.13 -14.57
N SER A 132 12.40 -11.26 -14.52
CA SER A 132 11.45 -10.15 -14.34
C SER A 132 11.13 -9.87 -12.87
N LYS A 133 11.81 -10.50 -11.92
CA LYS A 133 11.46 -10.44 -10.50
C LYS A 133 12.55 -9.79 -9.66
N ILE A 134 12.10 -9.01 -8.69
CA ILE A 134 12.92 -8.54 -7.58
C ILE A 134 12.69 -9.47 -6.40
N TRP A 135 13.79 -9.95 -5.82
CA TRP A 135 13.84 -10.76 -4.61
C TRP A 135 14.47 -9.94 -3.50
N SER A 136 13.81 -9.88 -2.35
CA SER A 136 14.30 -9.13 -1.20
C SER A 136 13.87 -9.79 0.11
N ARG A 137 14.61 -9.50 1.17
CA ARG A 137 14.21 -9.88 2.53
C ARG A 137 12.98 -9.10 3.03
N ALA A 138 12.65 -7.96 2.40
CA ALA A 138 11.57 -7.06 2.81
C ALA A 138 10.98 -6.34 1.59
N CYS A 139 10.17 -7.02 0.77
CA CYS A 139 9.35 -6.35 -0.24
C CYS A 139 8.17 -5.65 0.42
N ASP A 140 7.57 -6.27 1.40
CA ASP A 140 6.48 -5.79 2.25
C ASP A 140 7.02 -4.89 3.37
N ASP A 141 6.77 -3.55 3.38
CA ASP A 141 6.23 -2.78 2.24
C ASP A 141 7.25 -1.73 1.74
N LEU A 142 8.53 -2.09 1.77
CA LEU A 142 9.58 -1.21 1.25
C LEU A 142 9.44 -0.95 -0.26
N VAL A 143 8.74 -1.83 -0.99
CA VAL A 143 8.40 -1.60 -2.40
C VAL A 143 7.39 -0.46 -2.53
N GLY A 144 6.38 -0.41 -1.67
CA GLY A 144 5.44 0.71 -1.61
C GLY A 144 6.16 2.02 -1.28
N CYS A 145 7.01 2.01 -0.25
CA CYS A 145 7.85 3.16 0.11
C CYS A 145 8.67 3.65 -1.10
N ALA A 146 9.37 2.74 -1.78
CA ALA A 146 10.22 3.09 -2.93
C ALA A 146 9.40 3.65 -4.10
N THR A 147 8.23 3.08 -4.38
CA THR A 147 7.39 3.52 -5.50
C THR A 147 6.78 4.90 -5.23
N ILE A 148 6.39 5.20 -3.99
CA ILE A 148 5.91 6.53 -3.59
C ILE A 148 7.04 7.56 -3.67
N VAL A 149 8.25 7.23 -3.21
CA VAL A 149 9.42 8.12 -3.35
C VAL A 149 9.70 8.39 -4.83
N ALA A 150 9.67 7.36 -5.68
CA ALA A 150 9.86 7.51 -7.13
C ALA A 150 8.80 8.43 -7.76
N LEU A 151 7.54 8.33 -7.32
CA LEU A 151 6.45 9.21 -7.76
C LEU A 151 6.77 10.67 -7.44
N LEU A 152 7.09 10.99 -6.18
CA LEU A 152 7.39 12.37 -5.76
C LEU A 152 8.60 12.96 -6.51
N LEU A 153 9.67 12.16 -6.67
CA LEU A 153 10.85 12.55 -7.44
C LEU A 153 10.52 12.80 -8.92
N ALA A 154 9.64 11.98 -9.51
CA ALA A 154 9.23 12.14 -10.89
C ALA A 154 8.37 13.40 -11.10
N LEU A 155 7.45 13.69 -10.18
CA LEU A 155 6.63 14.89 -10.19
C LEU A 155 7.53 16.16 -10.12
N ASP A 156 8.45 16.20 -9.15
CA ASP A 156 9.36 17.34 -8.95
C ASP A 156 10.29 17.57 -10.15
N ARG A 157 10.93 16.50 -10.63
CA ARG A 157 11.87 16.56 -11.76
C ARG A 157 11.22 17.05 -13.04
N ASN A 158 9.95 16.72 -13.28
CA ASN A 158 9.22 17.12 -14.48
C ASN A 158 8.37 18.38 -14.28
N GLY A 159 8.38 19.00 -13.09
CA GLY A 159 7.61 20.18 -12.78
C GLY A 159 6.08 19.98 -12.94
N ILE A 160 5.59 18.79 -12.60
CA ILE A 160 4.18 18.42 -12.76
C ILE A 160 3.40 18.89 -11.55
N ASP A 161 2.42 19.76 -11.73
CA ASP A 161 1.62 20.33 -10.65
C ASP A 161 0.38 19.47 -10.34
N TYR A 162 0.61 18.34 -9.66
CA TYR A 162 -0.43 17.48 -9.10
C TYR A 162 -0.26 17.38 -7.58
N PRO A 163 -0.91 18.26 -6.79
CA PRO A 163 -0.77 18.25 -5.34
C PRO A 163 -1.16 16.91 -4.74
N CYS A 164 -0.22 16.28 -4.05
CA CYS A 164 -0.43 15.01 -3.35
C CYS A 164 0.40 14.96 -2.06
N ALA A 165 0.19 13.95 -1.24
CA ALA A 165 1.06 13.69 -0.12
C ALA A 165 1.46 12.22 -0.07
N ALA A 166 2.62 11.97 0.54
CA ALA A 166 3.05 10.66 0.97
C ALA A 166 2.98 10.56 2.49
N LEU A 167 2.63 9.39 2.97
CA LEU A 167 2.64 9.04 4.38
C LEU A 167 3.43 7.74 4.56
N PHE A 168 4.58 7.82 5.23
CA PHE A 168 5.38 6.64 5.54
C PHE A 168 5.22 6.33 7.02
N THR A 169 4.61 5.19 7.31
CA THR A 169 4.16 4.84 8.64
C THR A 169 5.10 3.86 9.32
N ARG A 170 4.96 3.72 10.63
CA ARG A 170 5.74 2.85 11.48
C ARG A 170 4.89 1.76 12.12
N ALA A 171 5.51 0.61 12.37
CA ALA A 171 4.93 -0.47 13.16
C ALA A 171 3.55 -0.93 12.67
N GLU A 172 3.42 -1.11 11.35
CA GLU A 172 2.23 -1.67 10.70
C GLU A 172 2.05 -3.13 11.10
N GLU A 173 3.12 -3.91 11.05
CA GLU A 173 3.20 -5.35 11.25
C GLU A 173 2.81 -5.83 12.65
N VAL A 174 2.62 -4.90 13.56
CA VAL A 174 2.20 -5.15 14.94
C VAL A 174 0.87 -4.47 15.28
N GLY A 175 0.06 -4.17 14.26
CA GLY A 175 -1.32 -3.69 14.42
C GLY A 175 -1.55 -2.24 14.03
N PHE A 176 -0.95 -1.76 12.93
CA PHE A 176 -1.18 -0.44 12.33
C PHE A 176 -0.92 0.73 13.29
N VAL A 177 0.12 0.61 14.14
CA VAL A 177 0.34 1.56 15.25
C VAL A 177 0.58 2.97 14.72
N GLY A 178 1.46 3.13 13.73
CA GLY A 178 1.75 4.42 13.09
C GLY A 178 0.51 5.01 12.42
N ALA A 179 -0.19 4.21 11.61
CA ALA A 179 -1.43 4.64 10.95
C ALA A 179 -2.51 5.07 11.97
N THR A 180 -2.62 4.34 13.08
CA THR A 180 -3.56 4.70 14.16
C THR A 180 -3.22 6.05 14.80
N THR A 181 -1.93 6.36 15.00
CA THR A 181 -1.53 7.67 15.54
C THR A 181 -1.89 8.81 14.59
N ILE A 182 -1.64 8.63 13.30
CA ILE A 182 -2.02 9.59 12.25
C ILE A 182 -3.55 9.75 12.17
N ALA A 183 -4.31 8.64 12.20
CA ALA A 183 -5.76 8.68 12.11
C ALA A 183 -6.40 9.52 13.23
N LYS A 184 -5.87 9.40 14.46
CA LYS A 184 -6.33 10.19 15.62
C LYS A 184 -6.03 11.67 15.53
N MET A 185 -5.05 12.07 14.72
CA MET A 185 -4.60 13.45 14.55
C MET A 185 -4.52 13.82 13.07
N TRP A 186 -5.48 13.34 12.27
CA TRP A 186 -5.47 13.45 10.80
C TRP A 186 -5.05 14.84 10.32
N PRO A 187 -3.89 14.97 9.64
CA PRO A 187 -3.29 16.27 9.34
C PRO A 187 -3.69 16.82 7.97
N PHE A 188 -4.69 16.22 7.32
CA PHE A 188 -5.16 16.62 6.01
C PHE A 188 -6.62 17.02 6.03
N ARG A 189 -7.12 17.58 4.93
CA ARG A 189 -8.55 17.91 4.80
C ARG A 189 -9.43 16.66 4.98
N SER A 190 -10.65 16.84 5.46
CA SER A 190 -11.54 15.74 5.88
C SER A 190 -12.04 14.87 4.72
N ASP A 191 -12.01 15.37 3.48
CA ASP A 191 -12.40 14.68 2.26
C ASP A 191 -11.21 14.11 1.47
N ALA A 192 -9.97 14.30 1.96
CA ALA A 192 -8.80 13.65 1.40
C ALA A 192 -8.89 12.12 1.52
N CYS A 193 -8.33 11.43 0.56
CA CYS A 193 -8.33 9.96 0.52
C CYS A 193 -6.92 9.42 0.79
N PHE A 194 -6.81 8.58 1.81
CA PHE A 194 -5.62 7.76 2.03
C PHE A 194 -5.69 6.53 1.12
N VAL A 195 -4.64 6.31 0.36
CA VAL A 195 -4.47 5.13 -0.50
C VAL A 195 -3.35 4.30 0.08
N SER A 196 -3.69 3.18 0.74
CA SER A 196 -2.69 2.22 1.20
C SER A 196 -2.03 1.60 -0.03
N ILE A 197 -0.74 1.83 -0.18
CA ILE A 197 0.10 1.12 -1.12
C ILE A 197 0.65 -0.08 -0.36
N GLU A 198 0.60 -1.26 -0.96
CA GLU A 198 0.88 -2.50 -0.26
C GLU A 198 1.50 -3.54 -1.16
N THR A 199 2.10 -4.54 -0.57
CA THR A 199 2.30 -5.83 -1.20
C THR A 199 1.38 -6.87 -0.55
N SER A 200 0.86 -7.80 -1.31
CA SER A 200 -0.14 -8.75 -0.79
C SER A 200 0.02 -10.12 -1.42
N VAL A 201 -0.25 -11.16 -0.65
CA VAL A 201 -0.17 -12.55 -1.13
C VAL A 201 -0.86 -12.68 -2.49
N ALA A 202 -0.14 -13.21 -3.48
CA ALA A 202 -0.70 -13.55 -4.78
C ALA A 202 -1.78 -14.64 -4.62
N VAL A 203 -2.96 -14.38 -5.15
CA VAL A 203 -4.11 -15.31 -5.12
C VAL A 203 -4.68 -15.47 -6.53
N ASP A 204 -5.58 -16.44 -6.74
CA ASP A 204 -6.14 -16.71 -8.07
C ASP A 204 -6.77 -15.50 -8.78
N ARG A 205 -7.25 -14.53 -8.01
CA ARG A 205 -7.86 -13.27 -8.49
C ARG A 205 -6.90 -12.09 -8.52
N ALA A 206 -5.63 -12.30 -8.12
CA ALA A 206 -4.60 -11.28 -8.04
C ALA A 206 -3.25 -11.93 -8.37
N LYS A 207 -2.99 -12.06 -9.67
CA LYS A 207 -1.84 -12.79 -10.20
C LYS A 207 -0.65 -11.86 -10.38
N MET A 208 0.51 -12.37 -10.04
CA MET A 208 1.78 -11.71 -10.32
C MET A 208 2.02 -11.58 -11.83
N GLY A 209 2.48 -10.42 -12.28
CA GLY A 209 2.67 -10.07 -13.70
C GLY A 209 1.38 -9.66 -14.43
N ASP A 210 0.25 -9.60 -13.71
CA ASP A 210 -1.03 -9.13 -14.27
C ASP A 210 -1.36 -7.68 -13.91
N GLY A 211 -0.36 -6.93 -13.42
CA GLY A 211 -0.46 -5.53 -13.01
C GLY A 211 -0.87 -5.36 -11.55
N PRO A 212 -0.81 -4.10 -11.04
CA PRO A 212 -1.22 -3.78 -9.69
C PRO A 212 -2.70 -4.09 -9.48
N MET A 213 -3.06 -4.32 -8.23
CA MET A 213 -4.39 -4.69 -7.82
C MET A 213 -5.04 -3.54 -7.05
N CYS A 214 -6.14 -3.00 -7.56
CA CYS A 214 -7.01 -2.12 -6.80
C CYS A 214 -7.79 -2.96 -5.78
N ARG A 215 -7.50 -2.77 -4.49
CA ARG A 215 -8.20 -3.46 -3.39
C ARG A 215 -9.55 -2.80 -3.16
N VAL A 216 -10.62 -3.58 -3.19
CA VAL A 216 -11.97 -3.07 -2.84
C VAL A 216 -12.25 -3.16 -1.34
N GLY A 217 -11.35 -3.76 -0.59
CA GLY A 217 -11.43 -3.96 0.85
C GLY A 217 -10.46 -5.04 1.30
N ASP A 218 -10.45 -5.29 2.59
CA ASP A 218 -9.67 -6.33 3.25
C ASP A 218 -10.53 -7.15 4.22
N ARG A 219 -9.91 -7.91 5.12
CA ARG A 219 -10.63 -8.73 6.11
C ARG A 219 -11.49 -7.90 7.07
N LEU A 220 -11.12 -6.64 7.32
CA LEU A 220 -11.74 -5.80 8.34
C LEU A 220 -12.76 -4.82 7.79
N SER A 221 -12.56 -4.32 6.55
CA SER A 221 -13.42 -3.28 5.99
C SER A 221 -13.53 -3.30 4.47
N ILE A 222 -14.56 -2.64 3.95
CA ILE A 222 -14.72 -2.32 2.53
C ILE A 222 -14.35 -0.85 2.35
N PHE A 223 -13.49 -0.57 1.38
CA PHE A 223 -12.95 0.77 1.16
C PHE A 223 -13.94 1.68 0.43
N ASP A 224 -13.62 2.99 0.40
CA ASP A 224 -14.48 3.99 -0.22
C ASP A 224 -14.73 3.67 -1.70
N HIS A 225 -16.03 3.59 -2.05
CA HIS A 225 -16.44 3.23 -3.40
C HIS A 225 -16.00 4.26 -4.44
N THR A 226 -16.12 5.55 -4.11
CA THR A 226 -15.79 6.65 -5.03
C THR A 226 -14.30 6.69 -5.32
N ALA A 227 -13.47 6.54 -4.30
CA ALA A 227 -12.02 6.50 -4.46
C ALA A 227 -11.57 5.25 -5.25
N THR A 228 -12.12 4.08 -4.92
CA THR A 228 -11.83 2.83 -5.65
C THR A 228 -12.24 2.95 -7.12
N ALA A 229 -13.41 3.53 -7.40
CA ALA A 229 -13.88 3.73 -8.77
C ALA A 229 -13.01 4.72 -9.55
N ALA A 230 -12.57 5.81 -8.91
CA ALA A 230 -11.69 6.80 -9.55
C ALA A 230 -10.32 6.18 -9.94
N ILE A 231 -9.71 5.40 -9.04
CA ILE A 231 -8.45 4.69 -9.33
C ILE A 231 -8.61 3.71 -10.52
N LEU A 232 -9.69 2.91 -10.52
CA LEU A 232 -9.96 1.97 -11.61
C LEU A 232 -10.23 2.71 -12.93
N GLU A 233 -10.95 3.82 -12.89
CA GLU A 233 -11.23 4.65 -14.08
C GLU A 233 -9.95 5.27 -14.64
N ALA A 234 -9.06 5.79 -13.79
CA ALA A 234 -7.76 6.28 -14.20
C ALA A 234 -6.95 5.17 -14.91
N GLY A 235 -6.89 3.98 -14.32
CA GLY A 235 -6.24 2.81 -14.94
C GLY A 235 -6.82 2.49 -16.31
N ASN A 236 -8.15 2.48 -16.45
CA ASN A 236 -8.84 2.21 -17.72
C ASN A 236 -8.52 3.25 -18.79
N ARG A 237 -8.58 4.55 -18.45
CA ARG A 237 -8.31 5.65 -19.40
C ARG A 237 -6.89 5.62 -19.94
N HIS A 238 -5.94 5.25 -19.09
CA HIS A 238 -4.52 5.16 -19.45
C HIS A 238 -4.11 3.76 -19.94
N SER A 239 -5.07 2.84 -20.11
CA SER A 239 -4.82 1.46 -20.55
C SER A 239 -3.78 0.72 -19.67
N ILE A 240 -3.77 1.01 -18.38
CA ILE A 240 -2.93 0.33 -17.40
C ILE A 240 -3.61 -0.98 -17.02
N LYS A 241 -2.88 -2.08 -17.15
CA LYS A 241 -3.36 -3.39 -16.72
C LYS A 241 -3.54 -3.38 -15.21
N THR A 242 -4.78 -3.40 -14.75
CA THR A 242 -5.13 -3.28 -13.32
C THR A 242 -6.08 -4.41 -12.93
N GLN A 243 -5.76 -5.11 -11.87
CA GLN A 243 -6.60 -6.13 -11.27
C GLN A 243 -7.55 -5.49 -10.24
N ARG A 244 -8.62 -6.21 -9.87
CA ARG A 244 -9.56 -5.79 -8.82
C ARG A 244 -9.89 -6.97 -7.94
N ALA A 245 -9.66 -6.86 -6.62
CA ALA A 245 -9.97 -7.92 -5.68
C ALA A 245 -10.34 -7.42 -4.29
N LEU A 246 -11.12 -8.24 -3.57
CA LEU A 246 -11.24 -8.21 -2.12
C LEU A 246 -10.16 -9.14 -1.56
N LEU A 247 -9.30 -8.64 -0.66
CA LEU A 247 -8.24 -9.41 -0.02
C LEU A 247 -8.63 -9.73 1.42
N ASP A 248 -9.41 -10.78 1.60
CA ASP A 248 -10.04 -11.18 2.86
C ASP A 248 -9.13 -12.00 3.80
N ARG A 249 -7.87 -12.25 3.43
CA ARG A 249 -6.91 -13.02 4.25
C ARG A 249 -6.07 -12.17 5.20
N GLY A 250 -5.94 -10.88 4.93
CA GLY A 250 -5.18 -9.93 5.71
C GLY A 250 -5.93 -8.61 5.85
N ALA A 251 -5.30 -7.66 6.50
CA ALA A 251 -5.78 -6.29 6.61
C ALA A 251 -4.60 -5.34 6.35
N CYS A 252 -4.86 -4.07 6.10
CA CYS A 252 -3.85 -3.05 5.91
C CYS A 252 -4.24 -1.75 6.62
N GLU A 253 -3.34 -0.79 6.57
CA GLU A 253 -3.52 0.52 7.22
C GLU A 253 -4.79 1.26 6.79
N ALA A 254 -5.28 1.02 5.55
CA ALA A 254 -6.54 1.61 5.09
C ALA A 254 -7.70 1.28 6.04
N SER A 255 -7.81 0.04 6.54
CA SER A 255 -8.82 -0.32 7.53
C SER A 255 -8.59 0.35 8.88
N GLY A 256 -7.33 0.49 9.30
CA GLY A 256 -6.97 1.22 10.52
C GLY A 256 -7.42 2.68 10.48
N LEU A 257 -7.10 3.40 9.38
CA LEU A 257 -7.51 4.79 9.21
C LEU A 257 -9.02 4.94 9.02
N GLN A 258 -9.66 4.04 8.26
CA GLN A 258 -11.11 4.07 8.04
C GLN A 258 -11.91 3.95 9.33
N ALA A 259 -11.42 3.17 10.31
CA ALA A 259 -12.06 3.05 11.62
C ALA A 259 -12.16 4.40 12.37
N TYR A 260 -11.34 5.38 12.02
CA TYR A 260 -11.37 6.75 12.56
C TYR A 260 -12.02 7.76 11.59
N GLY A 261 -12.70 7.31 10.54
CA GLY A 261 -13.47 8.15 9.65
C GLY A 261 -12.67 8.75 8.47
N VAL A 262 -11.44 8.32 8.26
CA VAL A 262 -10.66 8.72 7.06
C VAL A 262 -11.20 7.97 5.84
N ARG A 263 -11.39 8.67 4.73
CA ARG A 263 -11.70 8.04 3.44
C ARG A 263 -10.50 7.25 2.95
N THR A 264 -10.68 5.99 2.58
CA THR A 264 -9.56 5.10 2.22
C THR A 264 -9.79 4.33 0.93
N ALA A 265 -8.72 4.02 0.25
CA ALA A 265 -8.62 3.07 -0.85
C ALA A 265 -7.34 2.24 -0.68
N GLY A 266 -7.11 1.28 -1.57
CA GLY A 266 -5.88 0.49 -1.53
C GLY A 266 -5.45 0.05 -2.92
N ILE A 267 -4.14 0.05 -3.15
CA ILE A 267 -3.50 -0.54 -4.33
C ILE A 267 -2.41 -1.48 -3.83
N SER A 268 -2.39 -2.71 -4.30
CA SER A 268 -1.38 -3.70 -3.91
C SER A 268 -0.67 -4.29 -5.11
N ILE A 269 0.55 -4.77 -4.87
CA ILE A 269 1.30 -5.60 -5.81
C ILE A 269 1.25 -7.05 -5.31
N PRO A 270 1.03 -8.05 -6.20
CA PRO A 270 1.10 -9.45 -5.82
C PRO A 270 2.50 -9.85 -5.35
N LEU A 271 2.58 -10.49 -4.19
CA LEU A 271 3.80 -10.87 -3.47
C LEU A 271 3.91 -12.39 -3.35
N GLY A 272 5.09 -12.92 -3.56
CA GLY A 272 5.45 -14.30 -3.25
C GLY A 272 6.26 -14.39 -1.96
N ASN A 273 6.17 -15.54 -1.27
CA ASN A 273 6.83 -15.82 0.02
C ASN A 273 6.53 -14.77 1.10
N TYR A 274 5.27 -14.33 1.17
CA TYR A 274 4.78 -13.31 2.11
C TYR A 274 5.36 -13.50 3.52
N HIS A 275 5.93 -12.44 4.09
CA HIS A 275 6.64 -12.44 5.38
C HIS A 275 7.79 -13.45 5.44
N ASN A 276 8.48 -13.66 4.32
CA ASN A 276 9.56 -14.63 4.15
C ASN A 276 9.11 -16.11 4.33
N CYS A 277 7.82 -16.38 4.33
CA CYS A 277 7.25 -17.72 4.43
C CYS A 277 7.22 -18.40 3.06
N GLY A 278 8.28 -19.11 2.73
CA GLY A 278 8.39 -19.90 1.49
C GLY A 278 7.66 -21.24 1.58
N ALA A 279 7.75 -22.03 0.51
CA ALA A 279 7.19 -23.38 0.49
C ALA A 279 7.87 -24.31 1.51
N GLU A 280 7.17 -25.35 1.94
CA GLU A 280 7.69 -26.39 2.85
C GLU A 280 8.22 -25.83 4.19
N ASP A 281 7.59 -24.79 4.71
CA ASP A 281 8.01 -24.05 5.91
C ASP A 281 9.47 -23.56 5.85
N LEU A 282 9.97 -23.20 4.67
CA LEU A 282 11.32 -22.65 4.51
C LEU A 282 11.29 -21.12 4.57
N ILE A 283 12.23 -20.56 5.34
CA ILE A 283 12.49 -19.11 5.29
C ILE A 283 13.12 -18.77 3.94
N SER A 284 12.48 -17.87 3.19
CA SER A 284 12.87 -17.53 1.82
C SER A 284 12.66 -16.05 1.54
N PRO A 285 13.47 -15.41 0.69
CA PRO A 285 13.22 -14.02 0.33
C PRO A 285 11.86 -13.87 -0.33
N GLU A 286 11.20 -12.76 -0.05
CA GLU A 286 10.00 -12.32 -0.77
C GLU A 286 10.34 -11.98 -2.21
N PHE A 287 9.35 -12.00 -3.09
CA PHE A 287 9.56 -11.59 -4.48
C PHE A 287 8.31 -10.96 -5.11
N ILE A 288 8.56 -10.00 -5.99
CA ILE A 288 7.54 -9.30 -6.78
C ILE A 288 7.93 -9.33 -8.27
N ASP A 289 6.98 -9.07 -9.16
CA ASP A 289 7.27 -8.83 -10.59
C ASP A 289 7.52 -7.33 -10.85
N ILE A 290 8.58 -7.02 -11.57
CA ILE A 290 8.97 -5.62 -11.89
C ILE A 290 7.85 -4.91 -12.66
N SER A 291 7.15 -5.63 -13.55
CA SER A 291 6.06 -5.02 -14.33
C SER A 291 4.86 -4.59 -13.48
N ASP A 292 4.62 -5.25 -12.35
CA ASP A 292 3.56 -4.87 -11.41
C ASP A 292 3.93 -3.58 -10.67
N VAL A 293 5.22 -3.39 -10.32
CA VAL A 293 5.72 -2.14 -9.72
C VAL A 293 5.63 -0.96 -10.71
N GLU A 294 6.05 -1.19 -11.95
CA GLU A 294 5.90 -0.19 -13.03
C GLU A 294 4.43 0.19 -13.22
N GLY A 295 3.55 -0.81 -13.22
CA GLY A 295 2.11 -0.57 -13.32
C GLY A 295 1.54 0.17 -12.10
N LEU A 296 2.06 -0.07 -10.89
CA LEU A 296 1.68 0.67 -9.68
C LEU A 296 2.06 2.15 -9.80
N PHE A 297 3.29 2.43 -10.22
CA PHE A 297 3.73 3.80 -10.45
C PHE A 297 2.84 4.50 -11.49
N ASP A 298 2.61 3.85 -12.63
CA ASP A 298 1.78 4.40 -13.71
C ASP A 298 0.33 4.63 -13.23
N LEU A 299 -0.21 3.75 -12.40
CA LEU A 299 -1.57 3.89 -11.85
C LEU A 299 -1.68 5.06 -10.87
N MET A 300 -0.69 5.27 -10.01
CA MET A 300 -0.66 6.44 -9.12
C MET A 300 -0.57 7.74 -9.93
N MET A 301 0.31 7.79 -10.94
CA MET A 301 0.42 8.96 -11.85
C MET A 301 -0.89 9.23 -12.58
N ALA A 302 -1.51 8.21 -13.18
CA ALA A 302 -2.78 8.33 -13.87
C ALA A 302 -3.91 8.81 -12.94
N THR A 303 -3.90 8.34 -11.68
CA THR A 303 -4.88 8.77 -10.67
C THR A 303 -4.75 10.27 -10.37
N LEU A 304 -3.53 10.78 -10.23
CA LEU A 304 -3.29 12.21 -10.02
C LEU A 304 -3.64 13.05 -11.26
N GLU A 305 -3.31 12.56 -12.45
CA GLU A 305 -3.61 13.25 -13.72
C GLU A 305 -5.12 13.38 -13.96
N GLU A 306 -5.87 12.30 -13.77
CA GLU A 306 -7.31 12.27 -14.02
C GLU A 306 -8.13 12.95 -12.91
N PHE A 307 -7.65 12.90 -11.67
CA PHE A 307 -8.36 13.36 -10.49
C PHE A 307 -7.46 14.19 -9.54
N PRO A 308 -6.90 15.31 -9.99
CA PRO A 308 -5.85 16.03 -9.23
C PRO A 308 -6.30 16.55 -7.86
N ASN A 309 -7.62 16.74 -7.67
CA ASN A 309 -8.18 17.28 -6.42
C ASN A 309 -8.72 16.19 -5.47
N GLY A 310 -8.51 14.92 -5.77
CA GLY A 310 -9.03 13.79 -4.99
C GLY A 310 -10.15 13.03 -5.68
N PRO A 311 -10.74 12.03 -5.01
CA PRO A 311 -11.75 11.16 -5.60
C PRO A 311 -13.00 11.91 -6.08
N MET A 312 -13.45 11.61 -7.30
CA MET A 312 -14.68 12.16 -7.90
C MET A 312 -15.65 11.03 -8.30
N ASP A 313 -16.93 11.37 -8.38
CA ASP A 313 -17.96 10.44 -8.83
C ASP A 313 -17.78 10.09 -10.32
N CYS A 314 -17.36 8.84 -10.58
CA CYS A 314 -17.19 8.28 -11.93
C CYS A 314 -18.42 7.52 -12.43
N SER A 315 -19.58 7.65 -11.78
CA SER A 315 -20.78 6.87 -12.11
C SER A 315 -21.54 7.36 -13.37
N THR A 316 -21.11 8.44 -14.01
CA THR A 316 -21.82 9.03 -15.17
C THR A 316 -22.02 8.03 -16.30
N ASP A 317 -21.00 7.28 -16.71
CA ASP A 317 -21.12 6.31 -17.81
C ASP A 317 -21.92 5.07 -17.39
N LEU A 318 -21.84 4.68 -16.12
CA LEU A 318 -22.68 3.64 -15.56
C LEU A 318 -24.15 4.05 -15.56
N ARG A 319 -24.46 5.30 -15.18
CA ARG A 319 -25.82 5.85 -15.26
C ARG A 319 -26.34 5.82 -16.69
N LYS A 320 -25.59 6.34 -17.68
CA LYS A 320 -25.98 6.30 -19.10
C LYS A 320 -26.31 4.87 -19.57
N ARG A 321 -25.53 3.88 -19.13
CA ARG A 321 -25.80 2.47 -19.44
C ARG A 321 -27.13 2.00 -18.86
N PHE A 322 -27.43 2.35 -17.61
CA PHE A 322 -28.70 2.00 -16.98
C PHE A 322 -29.87 2.77 -17.59
N ASP A 323 -29.72 4.06 -17.93
CA ASP A 323 -30.71 4.87 -18.57
C ASP A 323 -31.09 4.29 -19.94
N SER A 324 -30.13 3.86 -20.74
CA SER A 324 -30.41 3.18 -22.01
C SER A 324 -31.20 1.87 -21.82
N GLY A 325 -30.89 1.09 -20.80
CA GLY A 325 -31.64 -0.12 -20.44
C GLY A 325 -33.04 0.22 -19.94
N PHE A 326 -33.14 1.25 -19.11
CA PHE A 326 -34.42 1.77 -18.61
C PHE A 326 -35.35 2.20 -19.75
N ASP A 327 -34.89 3.04 -20.68
CA ASP A 327 -35.66 3.52 -21.80
C ASP A 327 -36.16 2.38 -22.67
N THR A 328 -35.34 1.37 -22.91
CA THR A 328 -35.67 0.18 -23.69
C THR A 328 -36.77 -0.67 -23.03
N HIS A 329 -36.71 -0.86 -21.70
CA HIS A 329 -37.56 -1.83 -21.00
C HIS A 329 -38.72 -1.21 -20.22
N LEU A 330 -38.75 0.12 -20.05
CA LEU A 330 -39.79 0.83 -19.33
C LEU A 330 -41.22 0.52 -19.87
N PRO A 331 -41.47 0.40 -21.21
CA PRO A 331 -42.79 0.03 -21.70
C PRO A 331 -43.29 -1.33 -21.19
N PHE A 332 -42.38 -2.29 -21.04
CA PHE A 332 -42.73 -3.65 -20.54
C PHE A 332 -43.09 -3.64 -19.07
N ILE A 333 -42.34 -2.89 -18.22
CA ILE A 333 -42.71 -2.72 -16.81
C ILE A 333 -44.06 -2.03 -16.67
N LYS A 334 -44.32 -0.96 -17.45
CA LYS A 334 -45.61 -0.27 -17.45
C LYS A 334 -46.77 -1.17 -17.92
N GLY A 335 -46.54 -1.98 -18.95
CA GLY A 335 -47.54 -2.91 -19.49
C GLY A 335 -47.92 -4.05 -18.56
N THR A 336 -47.06 -4.42 -17.63
CA THR A 336 -47.29 -5.54 -16.70
C THR A 336 -47.62 -5.10 -15.28
N LYS A 337 -47.59 -3.81 -14.96
CA LYS A 337 -47.75 -3.30 -13.58
C LYS A 337 -49.02 -3.79 -12.88
N ASP A 338 -50.15 -3.88 -13.62
CA ASP A 338 -51.46 -4.25 -13.04
C ASP A 338 -51.54 -5.74 -12.69
N MET A 339 -50.59 -6.57 -13.19
CA MET A 339 -50.49 -7.98 -12.80
C MET A 339 -49.98 -8.16 -11.37
N PHE A 340 -49.29 -7.13 -10.80
CA PHE A 340 -48.61 -7.19 -9.49
C PHE A 340 -49.30 -6.30 -8.45
N LEU A 341 -50.20 -5.35 -8.84
CA LEU A 341 -50.73 -4.33 -7.95
C LEU A 341 -52.07 -4.67 -7.32
N SER A 342 -52.62 -5.84 -7.55
CA SER A 342 -53.85 -6.29 -6.88
C SER A 342 -53.50 -7.40 -5.86
N PRO A 343 -53.42 -7.10 -4.55
CA PRO A 343 -53.69 -8.13 -3.58
C PRO A 343 -55.16 -8.49 -3.77
N LYS A 344 -55.42 -9.66 -4.32
CA LYS A 344 -56.77 -10.20 -4.22
C LYS A 344 -57.09 -10.36 -2.75
N ALA A 345 -58.08 -9.58 -2.28
CA ALA A 345 -58.68 -9.72 -0.97
C ALA A 345 -59.18 -11.16 -0.74
#